data_e7cb7b5691540113d30fde4e66fbad56
#
_entry.id   e7cb7b5691540113d30fde4e66fbad56
#
_cell.length_a   1.000
_cell.length_b   1.000
_cell.length_c   1.000
_cell.angle_alpha   90.00
_cell.angle_beta   90.00
_cell.angle_gamma   90.00
#
_symmetry.space_group_name_H-M   'P 1'
#
loop_
_entity.id
_entity.type
_entity.pdbx_description
1 polymer ?
#
loop_
_entity_poly.entity_id
_entity_poly.type
_entity_poly.pdbx_seq_one_letter_code
_entity_poly.pdbx_strand_id
1 'polypeptide(L)'
;MSELSEIKRKNGFRRHFKFYRHAVRVFQHQVFIFGKELIMSASRASIFTRLHRLYRLAVWLFKTGKNLRSIDGDCPESRNRAVIALGKGALAALDIGLVVGKPAPEHLDGVLVAANHVSWLDIFAMSAVYPSSFIAKQEIKSWPVLGKMGQNAGTVFINRNSRRDIEPINRAICATLQRGQNVSFFPEARTSSGLELLPFKAALFQSAIDAGAKVLAVALRYYDEAGKRTARPSYADVGLPTCLWRIVSMKKLTIKVDFICVSDAAESEDRYVLKDKIEESIRTIIVSDLDDAV
;
A
#
# COMPACT_ATOMS: atom_id res chain seq x y z
N MET A 1 22.65 8.99 -73.00
CA MET A 1 21.38 9.47 -72.33
C MET A 1 20.60 8.40 -71.58
N SER A 2 21.10 7.14 -71.43
CA SER A 2 20.39 6.05 -70.77
C SER A 2 20.65 5.88 -69.27
N GLU A 3 21.84 6.20 -68.76
CA GLU A 3 22.17 5.96 -67.35
C GLU A 3 21.52 6.96 -66.36
N LEU A 4 21.31 8.20 -66.74
CA LEU A 4 20.68 9.22 -65.87
C LEU A 4 19.17 8.97 -65.67
N SER A 5 18.50 8.26 -66.57
CA SER A 5 17.09 7.90 -66.44
C SER A 5 16.87 6.73 -65.46
N GLU A 6 17.83 5.81 -65.38
CA GLU A 6 17.78 4.62 -64.48
C GLU A 6 18.08 5.00 -63.05
N ILE A 7 19.01 5.95 -62.78
CA ILE A 7 19.32 6.48 -61.45
C ILE A 7 18.14 7.28 -60.87
N LYS A 8 17.41 8.03 -61.69
CA LYS A 8 16.20 8.75 -61.25
C LYS A 8 15.05 7.80 -60.89
N ARG A 9 14.87 6.70 -61.62
CA ARG A 9 13.87 5.66 -61.30
C ARG A 9 14.22 4.93 -59.99
N LYS A 10 15.46 4.54 -59.76
CA LYS A 10 15.89 3.87 -58.52
C LYS A 10 15.78 4.80 -57.31
N ASN A 11 16.06 6.09 -57.44
CA ASN A 11 15.91 7.07 -56.35
C ASN A 11 14.46 7.42 -56.04
N GLY A 12 13.58 7.45 -57.04
CA GLY A 12 12.14 7.62 -56.84
C GLY A 12 11.50 6.44 -56.09
N PHE A 13 11.88 5.20 -56.50
CA PHE A 13 11.39 3.98 -55.86
C PHE A 13 11.85 3.87 -54.39
N ARG A 14 13.12 4.23 -54.08
CA ARG A 14 13.64 4.24 -52.69
C ARG A 14 12.95 5.30 -51.82
N ARG A 15 12.59 6.48 -52.36
CA ARG A 15 11.83 7.50 -51.62
C ARG A 15 10.40 7.08 -51.35
N HIS A 16 9.71 6.45 -52.31
CA HIS A 16 8.37 5.90 -52.11
C HIS A 16 8.36 4.77 -51.07
N PHE A 17 9.37 3.89 -51.07
CA PHE A 17 9.49 2.80 -50.12
C PHE A 17 9.81 3.27 -48.71
N LYS A 18 10.59 4.34 -48.54
CA LYS A 18 10.82 5.00 -47.23
C LYS A 18 9.55 5.66 -46.72
N PHE A 19 8.79 6.32 -47.55
CA PHE A 19 7.54 6.97 -47.18
C PHE A 19 6.47 5.95 -46.77
N TYR A 20 6.37 4.85 -47.50
CA TYR A 20 5.45 3.77 -47.19
C TYR A 20 5.83 3.08 -45.86
N ARG A 21 7.09 2.80 -45.60
CA ARG A 21 7.57 2.28 -44.32
C ARG A 21 7.30 3.25 -43.14
N HIS A 22 7.45 4.52 -43.37
CA HIS A 22 7.16 5.52 -42.32
C HIS A 22 5.65 5.62 -42.06
N ALA A 23 4.82 5.63 -43.07
CA ALA A 23 3.36 5.62 -42.94
C ALA A 23 2.83 4.37 -42.23
N VAL A 24 3.38 3.20 -42.58
CA VAL A 24 3.04 1.90 -41.90
C VAL A 24 3.46 1.92 -40.44
N ARG A 25 4.64 2.45 -40.09
CA ARG A 25 5.07 2.60 -38.69
C ARG A 25 4.19 3.56 -37.90
N VAL A 26 3.82 4.69 -38.48
CA VAL A 26 2.92 5.66 -37.85
C VAL A 26 1.53 5.06 -37.65
N PHE A 27 1.01 4.34 -38.65
CA PHE A 27 -0.27 3.65 -38.54
C PHE A 27 -0.24 2.52 -37.47
N GLN A 28 0.83 1.71 -37.45
CA GLN A 28 1.02 0.69 -36.41
C GLN A 28 1.14 1.31 -35.01
N HIS A 29 1.82 2.46 -34.89
CA HIS A 29 1.93 3.18 -33.62
C HIS A 29 0.59 3.76 -33.16
N GLN A 30 -0.19 4.31 -34.09
CA GLN A 30 -1.55 4.81 -33.78
C GLN A 30 -2.52 3.68 -33.43
N VAL A 31 -2.50 2.55 -34.15
CA VAL A 31 -3.32 1.37 -33.82
C VAL A 31 -2.92 0.79 -32.47
N PHE A 32 -1.63 0.79 -32.14
CA PHE A 32 -1.13 0.34 -30.84
C PHE A 32 -1.55 1.26 -29.69
N ILE A 33 -1.51 2.59 -29.89
CA ILE A 33 -1.99 3.59 -28.92
C ILE A 33 -3.51 3.48 -28.75
N PHE A 34 -4.26 3.41 -29.87
CA PHE A 34 -5.72 3.26 -29.83
C PHE A 34 -6.16 1.92 -29.20
N GLY A 35 -5.44 0.84 -29.49
CA GLY A 35 -5.64 -0.46 -28.85
C GLY A 35 -5.36 -0.41 -27.34
N LYS A 36 -4.28 0.27 -26.91
CA LYS A 36 -3.98 0.48 -25.48
C LYS A 36 -5.05 1.35 -24.79
N GLU A 37 -5.54 2.41 -25.44
CA GLU A 37 -6.61 3.25 -24.88
C GLU A 37 -7.93 2.48 -24.79
N LEU A 38 -8.26 1.66 -25.79
CA LEU A 38 -9.47 0.82 -25.77
C LEU A 38 -9.40 -0.26 -24.70
N ILE A 39 -8.26 -0.92 -24.55
CA ILE A 39 -7.98 -1.93 -23.49
C ILE A 39 -7.99 -1.24 -22.12
N MET A 40 -7.39 -0.04 -21.99
CA MET A 40 -7.43 0.75 -20.74
C MET A 40 -8.85 1.23 -20.40
N SER A 41 -9.69 1.50 -21.39
CA SER A 41 -11.12 1.84 -21.18
C SER A 41 -11.93 0.61 -20.77
N ALA A 42 -11.69 -0.55 -21.39
CA ALA A 42 -12.35 -1.80 -21.05
C ALA A 42 -12.02 -2.31 -19.63
N SER A 43 -10.86 -1.91 -19.07
CA SER A 43 -10.41 -2.31 -17.73
C SER A 43 -10.89 -1.38 -16.60
N ARG A 44 -11.73 -0.38 -16.88
CA ARG A 44 -12.22 0.59 -15.89
C ARG A 44 -13.64 0.29 -15.44
N ALA A 45 -13.93 0.54 -14.18
CA ALA A 45 -15.29 0.53 -13.65
C ALA A 45 -16.16 1.61 -14.32
N SER A 46 -17.47 1.36 -14.46
CA SER A 46 -18.41 2.35 -15.00
C SER A 46 -18.40 3.63 -14.15
N ILE A 47 -18.82 4.74 -14.75
CA ILE A 47 -18.90 6.01 -14.01
C ILE A 47 -19.89 5.90 -12.84
N PHE A 48 -20.96 5.16 -12.99
CA PHE A 48 -21.94 4.92 -11.92
C PHE A 48 -21.32 4.15 -10.76
N THR A 49 -20.52 3.11 -11.04
CA THR A 49 -19.78 2.36 -10.02
C THR A 49 -18.82 3.26 -9.25
N ARG A 50 -18.07 4.14 -9.95
CA ARG A 50 -17.14 5.08 -9.31
C ARG A 50 -17.86 6.06 -8.40
N LEU A 51 -18.94 6.67 -8.88
CA LEU A 51 -19.74 7.62 -8.10
C LEU A 51 -20.40 6.92 -6.90
N HIS A 52 -20.88 5.69 -7.08
CA HIS A 52 -21.46 4.90 -6.00
C HIS A 52 -20.41 4.58 -4.90
N ARG A 53 -19.19 4.20 -5.27
CA ARG A 53 -18.08 3.97 -4.31
C ARG A 53 -17.71 5.25 -3.55
N LEU A 54 -17.65 6.39 -4.24
CA LEU A 54 -17.39 7.69 -3.60
C LEU A 54 -18.53 8.08 -2.65
N TYR A 55 -19.77 7.87 -3.04
CA TYR A 55 -20.92 8.07 -2.16
C TYR A 55 -20.87 7.19 -0.91
N ARG A 56 -20.60 5.88 -1.07
CA ARG A 56 -20.45 4.94 0.05
C ARG A 56 -19.34 5.36 0.99
N LEU A 57 -18.20 5.80 0.44
CA LEU A 57 -17.07 6.30 1.22
C LEU A 57 -17.47 7.55 2.02
N ALA A 58 -18.17 8.51 1.42
CA ALA A 58 -18.66 9.71 2.10
C ALA A 58 -19.66 9.36 3.23
N VAL A 59 -20.60 8.44 2.97
CA VAL A 59 -21.53 7.95 3.99
C VAL A 59 -20.81 7.24 5.13
N TRP A 60 -19.82 6.40 4.80
CA TRP A 60 -19.00 5.71 5.80
C TRP A 60 -18.21 6.70 6.67
N LEU A 61 -17.56 7.69 6.06
CA LEU A 61 -16.84 8.74 6.79
C LEU A 61 -17.77 9.53 7.73
N PHE A 62 -18.97 9.88 7.25
CA PHE A 62 -19.96 10.59 8.05
C PHE A 62 -20.43 9.75 9.26
N LYS A 63 -20.79 8.48 9.02
CA LYS A 63 -21.22 7.56 10.08
C LYS A 63 -20.10 7.32 11.09
N THR A 64 -18.90 7.08 10.62
CA THR A 64 -17.70 6.86 11.45
C THR A 64 -17.40 8.10 12.29
N GLY A 65 -17.45 9.30 11.68
CA GLY A 65 -17.26 10.56 12.40
C GLY A 65 -18.29 10.79 13.51
N LYS A 66 -19.53 10.32 13.31
CA LYS A 66 -20.61 10.40 14.31
C LYS A 66 -20.39 9.43 15.47
N ASN A 67 -19.93 8.20 15.16
CA ASN A 67 -19.78 7.13 16.14
C ASN A 67 -18.43 7.21 16.93
N LEU A 68 -17.48 8.01 16.48
CA LEU A 68 -16.16 8.14 17.12
C LEU A 68 -16.22 8.62 18.59
N ARG A 69 -17.30 9.28 18.99
CA ARG A 69 -17.51 9.75 20.37
C ARG A 69 -17.90 8.62 21.33
N SER A 70 -18.34 7.47 20.83
CA SER A 70 -18.80 6.33 21.61
C SER A 70 -17.74 5.22 21.81
N ILE A 71 -16.54 5.39 21.23
CA ILE A 71 -15.46 4.41 21.39
C ILE A 71 -14.77 4.68 22.74
N ASP A 72 -14.90 3.75 23.65
CA ASP A 72 -14.11 3.72 24.86
C ASP A 72 -12.67 3.30 24.51
N GLY A 73 -11.77 4.30 24.43
CA GLY A 73 -10.35 4.08 24.11
C GLY A 73 -9.57 3.40 25.22
N ASP A 74 -10.08 3.39 26.45
CA ASP A 74 -9.40 2.82 27.60
C ASP A 74 -9.63 1.31 27.72
N CYS A 75 -10.69 0.77 27.08
CA CYS A 75 -10.95 -0.68 27.01
C CYS A 75 -10.28 -1.28 25.76
N PRO A 76 -9.23 -2.13 25.88
CA PRO A 76 -8.51 -2.72 24.75
C PRO A 76 -9.42 -3.50 23.79
N GLU A 77 -10.36 -4.27 24.31
CA GLU A 77 -11.29 -5.08 23.50
C GLU A 77 -12.26 -4.21 22.71
N SER A 78 -12.80 -3.15 23.33
CA SER A 78 -13.68 -2.19 22.67
C SER A 78 -12.93 -1.48 21.55
N ARG A 79 -11.71 -1.03 21.83
CA ARG A 79 -10.81 -0.40 20.84
C ARG A 79 -10.49 -1.35 19.68
N ASN A 80 -10.09 -2.60 19.95
CA ASN A 80 -9.75 -3.58 18.94
C ASN A 80 -10.95 -3.88 18.02
N ARG A 81 -12.15 -4.08 18.59
CA ARG A 81 -13.40 -4.23 17.81
C ARG A 81 -13.66 -3.01 16.92
N ALA A 82 -13.48 -1.79 17.44
CA ALA A 82 -13.68 -0.56 16.69
C ALA A 82 -12.67 -0.41 15.55
N VAL A 83 -11.39 -0.75 15.77
CA VAL A 83 -10.34 -0.71 14.75
C VAL A 83 -10.63 -1.71 13.62
N ILE A 84 -11.04 -2.95 13.96
CA ILE A 84 -11.44 -3.96 12.98
C ILE A 84 -12.66 -3.49 12.17
N ALA A 85 -13.70 -2.98 12.84
CA ALA A 85 -14.90 -2.49 12.18
C ALA A 85 -14.60 -1.32 11.24
N LEU A 86 -13.69 -0.43 11.64
CA LEU A 86 -13.20 0.68 10.85
C LEU A 86 -12.50 0.20 9.59
N GLY A 87 -11.54 -0.70 9.70
CA GLY A 87 -10.82 -1.26 8.55
C GLY A 87 -11.77 -1.96 7.57
N LYS A 88 -12.61 -2.86 8.07
CA LYS A 88 -13.62 -3.56 7.26
C LYS A 88 -14.61 -2.60 6.59
N GLY A 89 -15.07 -1.59 7.31
CA GLY A 89 -16.00 -0.59 6.79
C GLY A 89 -15.42 0.27 5.67
N ALA A 90 -14.14 0.68 5.78
CA ALA A 90 -13.43 1.44 4.75
C ALA A 90 -13.30 0.63 3.45
N LEU A 91 -12.82 -0.61 3.55
CA LEU A 91 -12.65 -1.50 2.41
C LEU A 91 -14.00 -1.82 1.75
N ALA A 92 -15.02 -2.13 2.54
CA ALA A 92 -16.37 -2.38 2.05
C ALA A 92 -16.97 -1.15 1.35
N ALA A 93 -16.73 0.07 1.86
CA ALA A 93 -17.23 1.29 1.23
C ALA A 93 -16.67 1.49 -0.18
N LEU A 94 -15.41 1.08 -0.41
CA LEU A 94 -14.72 1.16 -1.69
C LEU A 94 -14.87 -0.09 -2.56
N ASP A 95 -15.59 -1.12 -2.07
CA ASP A 95 -15.76 -2.41 -2.76
C ASP A 95 -14.40 -3.09 -3.03
N ILE A 96 -13.55 -3.11 -2.00
CA ILE A 96 -12.21 -3.72 -2.04
C ILE A 96 -12.26 -5.08 -1.35
N GLY A 97 -11.81 -6.11 -2.07
CA GLY A 97 -11.63 -7.45 -1.52
C GLY A 97 -10.43 -7.51 -0.58
N LEU A 98 -10.56 -8.27 0.50
CA LEU A 98 -9.48 -8.55 1.44
C LEU A 98 -9.31 -10.06 1.59
N VAL A 99 -8.11 -10.54 1.36
CA VAL A 99 -7.74 -11.96 1.47
C VAL A 99 -6.58 -12.09 2.45
N VAL A 100 -6.72 -12.97 3.41
CA VAL A 100 -5.62 -13.38 4.30
C VAL A 100 -5.04 -14.67 3.72
N GLY A 101 -3.82 -14.60 3.21
CA GLY A 101 -3.14 -15.75 2.64
C GLY A 101 -2.51 -16.63 3.74
N LYS A 102 -1.57 -16.06 4.48
CA LYS A 102 -1.06 -16.69 5.71
C LYS A 102 -1.69 -16.01 6.91
N PRO A 103 -2.36 -16.73 7.82
CA PRO A 103 -3.02 -16.14 8.98
C PRO A 103 -2.01 -15.56 9.98
N ALA A 104 -2.46 -14.63 10.80
CA ALA A 104 -1.68 -14.15 11.92
C ALA A 104 -1.48 -15.28 12.95
N PRO A 105 -0.33 -15.34 13.62
CA PRO A 105 -0.14 -16.23 14.76
C PRO A 105 -1.15 -15.91 15.85
N GLU A 106 -1.64 -16.94 16.51
CA GLU A 106 -2.54 -16.79 17.65
C GLU A 106 -1.78 -16.30 18.89
N HIS A 107 -2.48 -15.60 19.78
CA HIS A 107 -1.98 -15.18 21.10
C HIS A 107 -0.67 -14.37 21.10
N LEU A 108 -0.52 -13.46 20.17
CA LEU A 108 0.57 -12.49 20.17
C LEU A 108 0.08 -11.10 20.58
N ASP A 109 0.48 -10.68 21.76
CA ASP A 109 0.26 -9.35 22.31
C ASP A 109 1.60 -8.62 22.49
N GLY A 110 1.59 -7.29 22.41
CA GLY A 110 2.79 -6.49 22.55
C GLY A 110 3.80 -6.67 21.42
N VAL A 111 3.31 -6.83 20.17
CA VAL A 111 4.13 -7.13 19.00
C VAL A 111 4.35 -5.89 18.16
N LEU A 112 5.59 -5.69 17.71
CA LEU A 112 5.92 -4.72 16.68
C LEU A 112 5.66 -5.32 15.30
N VAL A 113 4.70 -4.79 14.54
CA VAL A 113 4.33 -5.29 13.23
C VAL A 113 4.99 -4.44 12.14
N ALA A 114 5.85 -5.04 11.33
CA ALA A 114 6.54 -4.40 10.22
C ALA A 114 5.95 -4.87 8.89
N ALA A 115 5.50 -3.94 8.04
CA ALA A 115 4.91 -4.24 6.75
C ALA A 115 5.49 -3.36 5.64
N ASN A 116 5.47 -3.83 4.39
CA ASN A 116 5.70 -2.97 3.23
C ASN A 116 4.57 -1.95 3.07
N HIS A 117 4.84 -0.84 2.36
CA HIS A 117 3.92 0.28 2.25
C HIS A 117 3.65 0.67 0.79
N VAL A 118 2.41 0.48 0.35
CA VAL A 118 1.97 0.75 -1.03
C VAL A 118 0.97 1.90 -1.08
N SER A 119 0.01 1.89 -0.15
CA SER A 119 -1.14 2.77 -0.20
C SER A 119 -1.62 3.15 1.20
N TRP A 120 -2.36 4.24 1.30
CA TRP A 120 -3.13 4.56 2.50
C TRP A 120 -4.16 3.47 2.88
N LEU A 121 -4.51 2.60 1.92
CA LEU A 121 -5.37 1.43 2.15
C LEU A 121 -4.72 0.38 3.05
N ASP A 122 -3.39 0.33 3.13
CA ASP A 122 -2.64 -0.65 3.95
C ASP A 122 -3.06 -0.58 5.42
N ILE A 123 -3.28 0.64 5.92
CA ILE A 123 -3.74 0.87 7.29
C ILE A 123 -5.08 0.18 7.52
N PHE A 124 -6.03 0.33 6.60
CA PHE A 124 -7.36 -0.28 6.72
C PHE A 124 -7.34 -1.79 6.53
N ALA A 125 -6.52 -2.28 5.59
CA ALA A 125 -6.36 -3.71 5.36
C ALA A 125 -5.77 -4.41 6.59
N MET A 126 -4.70 -3.88 7.16
CA MET A 126 -4.11 -4.41 8.40
C MET A 126 -5.07 -4.28 9.57
N SER A 127 -5.70 -3.12 9.77
CA SER A 127 -6.69 -2.89 10.84
C SER A 127 -7.85 -3.89 10.78
N ALA A 128 -8.27 -4.29 9.58
CA ALA A 128 -9.39 -5.22 9.41
C ALA A 128 -9.09 -6.65 9.87
N VAL A 129 -7.80 -7.05 9.89
CA VAL A 129 -7.35 -8.43 10.17
C VAL A 129 -6.47 -8.55 11.41
N TYR A 130 -5.78 -7.47 11.80
CA TYR A 130 -4.89 -7.47 12.96
C TYR A 130 -4.92 -6.10 13.66
N PRO A 131 -5.71 -5.95 14.74
CA PRO A 131 -5.83 -4.67 15.42
C PRO A 131 -4.51 -4.26 16.06
N SER A 132 -4.05 -3.07 15.68
CA SER A 132 -2.80 -2.50 16.17
C SER A 132 -2.85 -0.96 16.12
N SER A 133 -2.03 -0.32 16.94
CA SER A 133 -1.78 1.12 16.85
C SER A 133 -0.81 1.41 15.73
N PHE A 134 -1.06 2.43 14.93
CA PHE A 134 -0.17 2.82 13.84
C PHE A 134 0.72 4.00 14.21
N ILE A 135 1.84 4.12 13.50
CA ILE A 135 2.69 5.30 13.57
C ILE A 135 2.34 6.19 12.38
N ALA A 136 1.83 7.38 12.64
CA ALA A 136 1.37 8.31 11.62
C ALA A 136 2.08 9.67 11.73
N LYS A 137 2.05 10.45 10.64
CA LYS A 137 2.56 11.81 10.62
C LYS A 137 1.70 12.70 11.54
N GLN A 138 2.35 13.64 12.25
CA GLN A 138 1.71 14.60 13.17
C GLN A 138 0.59 15.39 12.49
N GLU A 139 0.75 15.74 11.20
CA GLU A 139 -0.22 16.51 10.44
C GLU A 139 -1.57 15.80 10.31
N ILE A 140 -1.57 14.46 10.28
CA ILE A 140 -2.79 13.65 10.19
C ILE A 140 -3.66 13.82 11.43
N LYS A 141 -3.07 14.14 12.60
CA LYS A 141 -3.79 14.37 13.84
C LYS A 141 -4.85 15.48 13.72
N SER A 142 -4.59 16.48 12.88
CA SER A 142 -5.50 17.60 12.64
C SER A 142 -6.55 17.33 11.55
N TRP A 143 -6.47 16.22 10.84
CA TRP A 143 -7.43 15.92 9.78
C TRP A 143 -8.82 15.62 10.34
N PRO A 144 -9.87 16.17 9.74
CA PRO A 144 -11.25 15.86 10.13
C PRO A 144 -11.50 14.36 10.04
N VAL A 145 -12.21 13.78 11.01
CA VAL A 145 -12.55 12.37 11.13
C VAL A 145 -11.32 11.48 11.30
N LEU A 146 -10.38 11.43 10.33
CA LEU A 146 -9.21 10.54 10.34
C LEU A 146 -8.26 10.83 11.50
N GLY A 147 -8.06 12.10 11.87
CA GLY A 147 -7.23 12.48 13.02
C GLY A 147 -7.82 11.95 14.33
N LYS A 148 -9.14 12.12 14.52
CA LYS A 148 -9.83 11.61 15.70
C LYS A 148 -9.86 10.09 15.75
N MET A 149 -10.08 9.45 14.59
CA MET A 149 -9.99 8.00 14.45
C MET A 149 -8.63 7.47 14.88
N GLY A 150 -7.54 8.08 14.37
CA GLY A 150 -6.19 7.71 14.75
C GLY A 150 -5.93 7.86 16.25
N GLN A 151 -6.38 8.97 16.84
CA GLN A 151 -6.25 9.20 18.30
C GLN A 151 -6.95 8.09 19.10
N ASN A 152 -8.19 7.76 18.76
CA ASN A 152 -8.97 6.73 19.44
C ASN A 152 -8.45 5.30 19.16
N ALA A 153 -7.76 5.09 18.02
CA ALA A 153 -7.08 3.84 17.70
C ALA A 153 -5.69 3.71 18.36
N GLY A 154 -5.29 4.67 19.20
CA GLY A 154 -3.98 4.65 19.87
C GLY A 154 -2.82 4.99 18.94
N THR A 155 -3.06 5.66 17.81
CA THR A 155 -2.01 6.05 16.86
C THR A 155 -0.94 6.91 17.52
N VAL A 156 0.31 6.53 17.36
CA VAL A 156 1.47 7.33 17.76
C VAL A 156 1.76 8.34 16.67
N PHE A 157 1.46 9.61 16.94
CA PHE A 157 1.71 10.69 15.98
C PHE A 157 3.13 11.21 16.13
N ILE A 158 3.87 11.27 15.02
CA ILE A 158 5.29 11.63 14.99
C ILE A 158 5.57 12.77 14.03
N ASN A 159 6.48 13.66 14.41
CA ASN A 159 7.07 14.63 13.52
C ASN A 159 8.30 14.01 12.86
N ARG A 160 8.20 13.66 11.56
CA ARG A 160 9.29 12.99 10.82
C ARG A 160 10.38 13.94 10.33
N ASN A 161 10.23 15.25 10.56
CA ASN A 161 11.15 16.26 10.05
C ASN A 161 12.40 16.46 10.94
N SER A 162 12.45 15.81 12.10
CA SER A 162 13.56 15.93 13.04
C SER A 162 14.12 14.55 13.40
N ARG A 163 15.43 14.35 13.17
CA ARG A 163 16.13 13.14 13.66
C ARG A 163 16.18 13.07 15.20
N ARG A 164 15.97 14.20 15.89
CA ARG A 164 15.93 14.28 17.36
C ARG A 164 14.68 13.63 17.96
N ASP A 165 13.66 13.39 17.14
CA ASP A 165 12.39 12.82 17.61
C ASP A 165 12.36 11.28 17.57
N ILE A 166 13.42 10.60 17.08
CA ILE A 166 13.47 9.13 16.98
C ILE A 166 13.47 8.48 18.37
N GLU A 167 14.26 8.98 19.28
CA GLU A 167 14.37 8.48 20.64
C GLU A 167 13.05 8.57 21.45
N PRO A 168 12.36 9.73 21.50
CA PRO A 168 11.03 9.82 22.10
C PRO A 168 10.01 8.87 21.47
N ILE A 169 10.09 8.66 20.14
CA ILE A 169 9.21 7.74 19.42
C ILE A 169 9.47 6.29 19.86
N ASN A 170 10.73 5.86 19.88
CA ASN A 170 11.11 4.52 20.34
C ASN A 170 10.62 4.27 21.77
N ARG A 171 10.77 5.22 22.68
CA ARG A 171 10.25 5.11 24.04
C ARG A 171 8.72 4.97 24.07
N ALA A 172 7.98 5.73 23.26
CA ALA A 172 6.53 5.63 23.19
C ALA A 172 6.06 4.29 22.63
N ILE A 173 6.75 3.76 21.61
CA ILE A 173 6.47 2.44 21.05
C ILE A 173 6.80 1.37 22.09
N CYS A 174 7.98 1.39 22.69
CA CYS A 174 8.42 0.46 23.73
C CYS A 174 7.38 0.39 24.89
N ALA A 175 6.99 1.53 25.43
CA ALA A 175 5.97 1.59 26.46
C ALA A 175 4.60 1.03 26.02
N THR A 176 4.26 1.13 24.73
CA THR A 176 3.02 0.58 24.18
C THR A 176 3.09 -0.93 24.06
N LEU A 177 4.22 -1.46 23.57
CA LEU A 177 4.48 -2.91 23.48
C LEU A 177 4.49 -3.58 24.87
N GLN A 178 5.13 -2.95 25.86
CA GLN A 178 5.18 -3.44 27.24
C GLN A 178 3.81 -3.49 27.93
N ARG A 179 2.83 -2.69 27.44
CA ARG A 179 1.44 -2.79 27.89
C ARG A 179 0.64 -3.89 27.16
N GLY A 180 1.28 -4.74 26.38
CA GLY A 180 0.64 -5.78 25.59
C GLY A 180 -0.12 -5.26 24.36
N GLN A 181 0.14 -4.02 23.91
CA GLN A 181 -0.53 -3.44 22.75
C GLN A 181 0.34 -3.54 21.51
N ASN A 182 -0.25 -4.02 20.41
CA ASN A 182 0.46 -4.14 19.13
C ASN A 182 0.66 -2.78 18.46
N VAL A 183 1.85 -2.58 17.87
CA VAL A 183 2.18 -1.37 17.11
C VAL A 183 2.59 -1.76 15.71
N SER A 184 1.92 -1.18 14.70
CA SER A 184 2.24 -1.37 13.29
C SER A 184 2.95 -0.17 12.69
N PHE A 185 3.96 -0.44 11.87
CA PHE A 185 4.66 0.60 11.14
C PHE A 185 5.13 0.12 9.77
N PHE A 186 5.50 1.08 8.93
CA PHE A 186 6.01 0.83 7.58
C PHE A 186 7.47 1.27 7.52
N PRO A 187 8.44 0.34 7.62
CA PRO A 187 9.86 0.68 7.69
C PRO A 187 10.46 1.27 6.40
N GLU A 188 9.76 1.17 5.26
CA GLU A 188 10.12 1.89 4.04
C GLU A 188 10.07 3.42 4.21
N ALA A 189 9.35 3.92 5.23
CA ALA A 189 9.14 5.33 5.55
C ALA A 189 8.43 6.16 4.46
N ARG A 190 8.14 5.58 3.32
CA ARG A 190 7.34 6.13 2.22
C ARG A 190 6.61 4.99 1.50
N THR A 191 5.62 5.33 0.69
CA THR A 191 4.94 4.35 -0.17
C THR A 191 5.78 4.01 -1.40
N SER A 192 5.69 2.75 -1.84
CA SER A 192 6.32 2.20 -3.05
C SER A 192 5.28 1.87 -4.10
N SER A 193 5.73 1.35 -5.25
CA SER A 193 4.84 0.78 -6.27
C SER A 193 4.11 -0.49 -5.78
N GLY A 194 4.66 -1.16 -4.78
CA GLY A 194 4.24 -2.47 -4.30
C GLY A 194 4.71 -3.64 -5.17
N LEU A 195 5.35 -3.38 -6.32
CA LEU A 195 5.97 -4.40 -7.18
C LEU A 195 7.42 -4.68 -6.77
N GLU A 196 7.97 -3.82 -5.94
CA GLU A 196 9.28 -3.92 -5.34
C GLU A 196 9.21 -3.56 -3.86
N LEU A 197 10.23 -3.90 -3.11
CA LEU A 197 10.39 -3.51 -1.71
C LEU A 197 11.51 -2.47 -1.59
N LEU A 198 11.18 -1.30 -1.04
CA LEU A 198 12.18 -0.28 -0.74
C LEU A 198 13.00 -0.67 0.50
N PRO A 199 14.26 -0.21 0.61
CA PRO A 199 15.10 -0.50 1.77
C PRO A 199 14.48 -0.02 3.08
N PHE A 200 14.50 -0.88 4.09
CA PHE A 200 13.94 -0.60 5.40
C PHE A 200 14.85 0.32 6.24
N LYS A 201 14.22 1.16 7.05
CA LYS A 201 14.89 2.00 8.06
C LYS A 201 14.93 1.26 9.39
N ALA A 202 16.14 1.08 9.95
CA ALA A 202 16.35 0.30 11.18
C ALA A 202 15.89 1.02 12.46
N ALA A 203 15.71 2.34 12.42
CA ALA A 203 15.60 3.18 13.61
C ALA A 203 14.49 2.75 14.59
N LEU A 204 13.32 2.33 14.11
CA LEU A 204 12.18 1.98 14.95
C LEU A 204 12.19 0.51 15.41
N PHE A 205 13.04 -0.34 14.84
CA PHE A 205 13.24 -1.70 15.35
C PHE A 205 13.90 -1.71 16.74
N GLN A 206 14.61 -0.62 17.09
CA GLN A 206 15.17 -0.44 18.43
C GLN A 206 14.10 -0.56 19.53
N SER A 207 12.90 -0.04 19.27
CA SER A 207 11.80 -0.11 20.24
C SER A 207 11.36 -1.54 20.60
N ALA A 208 11.49 -2.50 19.68
CA ALA A 208 11.21 -3.90 19.96
C ALA A 208 12.31 -4.52 20.80
N ILE A 209 13.58 -4.20 20.53
CA ILE A 209 14.72 -4.66 21.33
C ILE A 209 14.60 -4.12 22.77
N ASP A 210 14.36 -2.80 22.91
CA ASP A 210 14.22 -2.15 24.22
C ASP A 210 13.02 -2.68 25.02
N ALA A 211 11.98 -3.17 24.34
CA ALA A 211 10.79 -3.77 24.96
C ALA A 211 10.92 -5.26 25.24
N GLY A 212 11.93 -5.95 24.71
CA GLY A 212 11.99 -7.42 24.68
C GLY A 212 10.81 -8.03 23.90
N ALA A 213 10.31 -7.33 22.90
CA ALA A 213 9.10 -7.68 22.17
C ALA A 213 9.40 -8.51 20.92
N LYS A 214 8.38 -9.19 20.40
CA LYS A 214 8.47 -9.87 19.11
C LYS A 214 8.22 -8.91 17.95
N VAL A 215 8.79 -9.22 16.79
CA VAL A 215 8.54 -8.50 15.53
C VAL A 215 7.84 -9.44 14.55
N LEU A 216 6.69 -9.01 14.05
CA LEU A 216 5.87 -9.74 13.07
C LEU A 216 6.04 -9.12 11.69
N ALA A 217 6.52 -9.91 10.72
CA ALA A 217 6.65 -9.51 9.33
C ALA A 217 5.33 -9.72 8.58
N VAL A 218 4.88 -8.69 7.85
CA VAL A 218 3.64 -8.73 7.08
C VAL A 218 3.88 -8.24 5.65
N ALA A 219 3.40 -9.00 4.65
CA ALA A 219 3.41 -8.58 3.26
C ALA A 219 2.01 -8.16 2.80
N LEU A 220 1.94 -6.99 2.16
CA LEU A 220 0.74 -6.44 1.54
C LEU A 220 0.91 -6.42 0.02
N ARG A 221 -0.02 -7.04 -0.69
CA ARG A 221 0.00 -7.17 -2.14
C ARG A 221 -1.35 -6.82 -2.75
N TYR A 222 -1.33 -6.16 -3.89
CA TYR A 222 -2.49 -5.65 -4.57
C TYR A 222 -2.71 -6.33 -5.91
N TYR A 223 -3.95 -6.76 -6.18
CA TYR A 223 -4.32 -7.50 -7.39
C TYR A 223 -5.53 -6.84 -8.06
N ASP A 224 -5.51 -6.84 -9.39
CA ASP A 224 -6.61 -6.37 -10.23
C ASP A 224 -7.71 -7.44 -10.43
N GLU A 225 -8.65 -7.17 -11.34
CA GLU A 225 -9.73 -8.09 -11.69
C GLU A 225 -9.29 -9.40 -12.34
N ALA A 226 -8.10 -9.40 -12.98
CA ALA A 226 -7.50 -10.59 -13.58
C ALA A 226 -6.66 -11.40 -12.60
N GLY A 227 -6.57 -10.95 -11.34
CA GLY A 227 -5.69 -11.56 -10.34
C GLY A 227 -4.22 -11.23 -10.52
N LYS A 228 -3.89 -10.23 -11.35
CA LYS A 228 -2.50 -9.80 -11.58
C LYS A 228 -2.09 -8.71 -10.59
N ARG A 229 -0.81 -8.73 -10.21
CA ARG A 229 -0.20 -7.68 -9.38
C ARG A 229 -0.35 -6.31 -10.05
N THR A 230 -0.70 -5.29 -9.26
CA THR A 230 -0.95 -3.95 -9.78
C THR A 230 -0.41 -2.85 -8.87
N ALA A 231 0.27 -1.87 -9.49
CA ALA A 231 0.73 -0.66 -8.82
C ALA A 231 -0.33 0.47 -8.81
N ARG A 232 -1.53 0.26 -9.40
CA ARG A 232 -2.54 1.33 -9.54
C ARG A 232 -2.98 1.95 -8.22
N PRO A 233 -3.12 1.20 -7.10
CA PRO A 233 -3.49 1.75 -5.80
C PRO A 233 -2.34 2.48 -5.08
N SER A 234 -1.13 2.44 -5.62
CA SER A 234 0.04 3.08 -5.00
C SER A 234 -0.20 4.58 -4.77
N TYR A 235 0.21 5.02 -3.59
CA TYR A 235 0.20 6.43 -3.18
C TYR A 235 1.56 7.11 -3.43
N ALA A 236 2.52 6.39 -4.02
CA ALA A 236 3.82 6.94 -4.39
C ALA A 236 3.63 8.05 -5.43
N ASP A 237 4.25 9.21 -5.19
CA ASP A 237 4.36 10.33 -6.11
C ASP A 237 3.04 10.91 -6.66
N VAL A 238 1.91 10.64 -5.97
CA VAL A 238 0.60 11.18 -6.34
C VAL A 238 -0.14 11.77 -5.14
N GLY A 239 -1.01 12.75 -5.38
CA GLY A 239 -1.90 13.30 -4.37
C GLY A 239 -3.05 12.34 -4.03
N LEU A 240 -3.62 12.50 -2.83
CA LEU A 240 -4.75 11.69 -2.35
C LEU A 240 -5.95 11.64 -3.31
N PRO A 241 -6.40 12.77 -3.93
CA PRO A 241 -7.51 12.72 -4.87
C PRO A 241 -7.22 11.85 -6.10
N THR A 242 -6.00 11.93 -6.65
CA THR A 242 -5.57 11.14 -7.80
C THR A 242 -5.51 9.64 -7.45
N CYS A 243 -4.93 9.30 -6.31
CA CYS A 243 -4.86 7.93 -5.83
C CYS A 243 -6.29 7.36 -5.61
N LEU A 244 -7.16 8.10 -4.93
CA LEU A 244 -8.56 7.71 -4.72
C LEU A 244 -9.28 7.48 -6.05
N TRP A 245 -9.11 8.39 -7.03
CA TRP A 245 -9.71 8.24 -8.34
C TRP A 245 -9.22 7.00 -9.08
N ARG A 246 -7.92 6.68 -8.99
CA ARG A 246 -7.36 5.44 -9.53
C ARG A 246 -8.02 4.22 -8.90
N ILE A 247 -8.15 4.18 -7.57
CA ILE A 247 -8.74 3.07 -6.82
C ILE A 247 -10.20 2.85 -7.21
N VAL A 248 -11.05 3.89 -7.14
CA VAL A 248 -12.48 3.75 -7.45
C VAL A 248 -12.74 3.42 -8.92
N SER A 249 -11.77 3.71 -9.81
CA SER A 249 -11.85 3.42 -11.23
C SER A 249 -11.47 1.98 -11.59
N MET A 250 -10.92 1.18 -10.68
CA MET A 250 -10.64 -0.23 -10.92
C MET A 250 -11.94 -1.05 -10.91
N LYS A 251 -12.09 -2.02 -11.82
CA LYS A 251 -13.26 -2.92 -11.81
C LYS A 251 -13.32 -3.73 -10.52
N LYS A 252 -12.19 -4.29 -10.14
CA LYS A 252 -12.00 -5.01 -8.90
C LYS A 252 -10.61 -4.69 -8.36
N LEU A 253 -10.50 -4.58 -7.05
CA LEU A 253 -9.24 -4.48 -6.33
C LEU A 253 -9.28 -5.46 -5.17
N THR A 254 -8.24 -6.28 -5.06
CA THR A 254 -8.09 -7.21 -3.94
C THR A 254 -6.77 -6.93 -3.25
N ILE A 255 -6.80 -6.86 -1.92
CA ILE A 255 -5.61 -6.76 -1.07
C ILE A 255 -5.39 -8.12 -0.45
N LYS A 256 -4.19 -8.68 -0.60
CA LYS A 256 -3.77 -9.88 0.08
C LYS A 256 -2.79 -9.51 1.20
N VAL A 257 -3.07 -10.02 2.39
CA VAL A 257 -2.26 -9.83 3.59
C VAL A 257 -1.70 -11.18 3.99
N ASP A 258 -0.38 -11.29 4.12
CA ASP A 258 0.29 -12.48 4.60
C ASP A 258 1.11 -12.16 5.85
N PHE A 259 0.86 -12.87 6.93
CA PHE A 259 1.66 -12.85 8.14
C PHE A 259 2.77 -13.88 8.00
N ILE A 260 4.02 -13.43 7.81
CA ILE A 260 5.10 -14.28 7.28
C ILE A 260 5.83 -15.02 8.36
N CYS A 261 6.42 -14.30 9.29
CA CYS A 261 7.22 -14.84 10.37
C CYS A 261 7.21 -13.94 11.59
N VAL A 262 7.52 -14.52 12.72
CA VAL A 262 7.78 -13.83 13.99
C VAL A 262 9.25 -13.96 14.30
N SER A 263 9.90 -12.85 14.65
CA SER A 263 11.28 -12.82 15.14
C SER A 263 11.28 -12.29 16.58
N ASP A 264 12.00 -12.95 17.46
CA ASP A 264 12.19 -12.46 18.81
C ASP A 264 13.28 -11.38 18.80
N ALA A 265 12.94 -10.16 19.24
CA ALA A 265 13.89 -9.08 19.28
C ALA A 265 14.87 -9.19 20.46
N ALA A 266 14.52 -9.95 21.50
CA ALA A 266 15.43 -10.24 22.63
C ALA A 266 16.62 -11.11 22.22
N GLU A 267 16.48 -11.90 21.14
CA GLU A 267 17.57 -12.69 20.56
C GLU A 267 18.47 -11.87 19.64
N SER A 268 18.11 -10.62 19.32
CA SER A 268 18.84 -9.75 18.44
C SER A 268 19.43 -8.57 19.21
N GLU A 269 20.75 -8.54 19.38
CA GLU A 269 21.44 -7.41 20.02
C GLU A 269 21.50 -6.18 19.11
N ASP A 270 21.29 -6.35 17.78
CA ASP A 270 21.45 -5.28 16.77
C ASP A 270 20.15 -5.11 15.94
N ARG A 271 19.62 -3.90 15.99
CA ARG A 271 18.47 -3.46 15.18
C ARG A 271 18.66 -3.60 13.67
N TYR A 272 19.88 -3.56 13.17
CA TYR A 272 20.18 -3.72 11.75
C TYR A 272 20.01 -5.18 11.33
N VAL A 273 20.50 -6.11 12.12
CA VAL A 273 20.32 -7.56 11.91
C VAL A 273 18.85 -7.93 11.95
N LEU A 274 18.10 -7.44 12.94
CA LEU A 274 16.66 -7.65 13.03
C LEU A 274 15.92 -7.07 11.84
N LYS A 275 16.26 -5.83 11.43
CA LYS A 275 15.70 -5.16 10.26
C LYS A 275 15.96 -5.96 8.99
N ASP A 276 17.20 -6.43 8.75
CA ASP A 276 17.59 -7.18 7.55
C ASP A 276 16.82 -8.51 7.46
N LYS A 277 16.68 -9.22 8.58
CA LYS A 277 15.89 -10.48 8.65
C LYS A 277 14.43 -10.26 8.27
N ILE A 278 13.79 -9.22 8.79
CA ILE A 278 12.40 -8.88 8.49
C ILE A 278 12.23 -8.40 7.05
N GLU A 279 13.16 -7.54 6.57
CA GLU A 279 13.16 -7.03 5.20
C GLU A 279 13.23 -8.18 4.19
N GLU A 280 14.18 -9.11 4.39
CA GLU A 280 14.36 -10.24 3.47
C GLU A 280 13.15 -11.19 3.48
N SER A 281 12.54 -11.43 4.63
CA SER A 281 11.34 -12.25 4.73
C SER A 281 10.18 -11.66 3.91
N ILE A 282 9.99 -10.34 3.96
CA ILE A 282 8.95 -9.65 3.18
C ILE A 282 9.34 -9.61 1.70
N ARG A 283 10.61 -9.33 1.38
CA ARG A 283 11.13 -9.29 0.01
C ARG A 283 10.87 -10.59 -0.73
N THR A 284 11.17 -11.72 -0.10
CA THR A 284 10.93 -13.05 -0.68
C THR A 284 9.47 -13.22 -1.12
N ILE A 285 8.50 -12.79 -0.30
CA ILE A 285 7.08 -12.90 -0.64
C ILE A 285 6.68 -11.90 -1.74
N ILE A 286 7.25 -10.69 -1.73
CA ILE A 286 6.94 -9.68 -2.76
C ILE A 286 7.46 -10.11 -4.13
N VAL A 287 8.64 -10.72 -4.20
CA VAL A 287 9.29 -11.13 -5.46
C VAL A 287 8.69 -12.44 -5.99
N SER A 288 8.53 -13.47 -5.16
CA SER A 288 8.02 -14.80 -5.60
C SER A 288 6.67 -14.72 -6.32
N ASP A 289 5.84 -13.78 -5.95
CA ASP A 289 4.49 -13.62 -6.52
C ASP A 289 4.48 -12.81 -7.85
N LEU A 290 5.62 -12.30 -8.27
CA LEU A 290 5.78 -11.67 -9.59
C LEU A 290 6.15 -12.69 -10.66
N ASP A 291 6.83 -13.77 -10.27
CA ASP A 291 7.29 -14.84 -11.18
C ASP A 291 6.14 -15.77 -11.59
N ASP A 292 5.11 -15.93 -10.73
CA ASP A 292 3.92 -16.73 -11.04
C ASP A 292 2.94 -16.03 -12.02
N ALA A 293 3.26 -14.81 -12.46
CA ALA A 293 2.40 -13.99 -13.33
C ALA A 293 2.86 -13.93 -14.81
N VAL A 294 3.83 -14.78 -15.22
CA VAL A 294 4.34 -14.87 -16.60
C VAL A 294 3.68 -15.99 -17.38
#